data_067e6150acba0d96546347d554bce783
#
_entry.id   067e6150acba0d96546347d554bce783
#
_cell.length_a   1.000
_cell.length_b   1.000
_cell.length_c   1.000
_cell.angle_alpha   90.00
_cell.angle_beta   90.00
_cell.angle_gamma   90.00
#
_symmetry.space_group_name_H-M   'P 1'
#
loop_
_entity.id
_entity.type
_entity.pdbx_description
1 polymer ?
#
loop_
_entity_poly.entity_id
_entity_poly.type
_entity_poly.pdbx_seq_one_letter_code
_entity_poly.pdbx_strand_id
1 'polypeptide(L)'
;HLSDLIRAKLDRSIVILGLQGAGKSRLGRMMAKALNLPFYDCDSEIEQSAGRPVHEIKNQIGDVAFRQAEARVLSRLLALGVCVIAVGEEIALSPSSMQHIFEKAVPIRVYADDHVMFDRLSRAATRPELVGTDIHALIAEHKKLYDPIYKNIPLSVHSHEGPAVDVMTAALQVLFNYLEGN
;
A
#
# COMPACT_ATOMS: atom_id res chain seq x y z
N HIS A 1 18.95 -1.34 17.86
CA HIS A 1 18.61 -1.78 16.50
C HIS A 1 17.98 -0.65 15.70
N LEU A 2 18.00 -0.78 14.39
CA LEU A 2 17.43 0.22 13.48
C LEU A 2 15.95 0.46 13.77
N SER A 3 15.18 -0.59 14.01
CA SER A 3 13.75 -0.46 14.33
C SER A 3 13.50 0.34 15.60
N ASP A 4 14.36 0.20 16.61
CA ASP A 4 14.24 0.98 17.86
C ASP A 4 14.51 2.45 17.62
N LEU A 5 15.50 2.77 16.79
CA LEU A 5 15.82 4.16 16.43
C LEU A 5 14.66 4.81 15.65
N ILE A 6 14.05 4.06 14.75
CA ILE A 6 12.88 4.52 13.99
C ILE A 6 11.72 4.78 14.95
N ARG A 7 11.42 3.82 15.85
CA ARG A 7 10.31 3.96 16.80
C ARG A 7 10.46 5.18 17.69
N ALA A 8 11.68 5.51 18.10
CA ALA A 8 11.93 6.67 18.93
C ALA A 8 11.64 8.00 18.21
N LYS A 9 11.74 8.04 16.88
CA LYS A 9 11.55 9.25 16.07
C LYS A 9 10.20 9.34 15.37
N LEU A 10 9.53 8.20 15.18
CA LEU A 10 8.30 8.13 14.40
C LEU A 10 7.13 8.72 15.20
N ASP A 11 6.56 9.80 14.73
CA ASP A 11 5.47 10.51 15.38
C ASP A 11 4.13 10.39 14.64
N ARG A 12 4.10 9.67 13.52
CA ARG A 12 2.92 9.50 12.68
C ARG A 12 2.92 8.14 12.01
N SER A 13 1.77 7.74 11.50
CA SER A 13 1.60 6.46 10.82
C SER A 13 2.39 6.39 9.53
N ILE A 14 2.68 5.16 9.09
CA ILE A 14 3.29 4.85 7.80
C ILE A 14 2.17 4.37 6.88
N VAL A 15 2.07 4.95 5.69
CA VAL A 15 1.13 4.49 4.66
C VAL A 15 1.91 3.90 3.50
N ILE A 16 1.61 2.63 3.17
CA ILE A 16 2.25 1.90 2.07
C ILE A 16 1.37 2.01 0.83
N LEU A 17 1.93 2.58 -0.24
CA LEU A 17 1.25 2.77 -1.53
C LEU A 17 1.96 1.96 -2.61
N GLY A 18 1.26 1.70 -3.70
CA GLY A 18 1.80 0.96 -4.84
C GLY A 18 0.71 0.23 -5.59
N LEU A 19 1.08 -0.33 -6.74
CA LEU A 19 0.16 -1.06 -7.60
C LEU A 19 -0.25 -2.39 -6.97
N GLN A 20 -1.41 -2.91 -7.39
CA GLN A 20 -1.81 -4.28 -7.09
C GLN A 20 -0.70 -5.23 -7.55
N GLY A 21 -0.28 -6.14 -6.69
CA GLY A 21 0.81 -7.07 -6.97
C GLY A 21 2.20 -6.56 -6.63
N ALA A 22 2.35 -5.32 -6.16
CA ALA A 22 3.66 -4.78 -5.77
C ALA A 22 4.16 -5.28 -4.41
N GLY A 23 3.30 -5.87 -3.58
CA GLY A 23 3.70 -6.44 -2.28
C GLY A 23 3.45 -5.52 -1.08
N LYS A 24 2.47 -4.63 -1.17
CA LYS A 24 2.15 -3.65 -0.12
C LYS A 24 1.83 -4.29 1.23
N SER A 25 0.88 -5.20 1.26
CA SER A 25 0.38 -5.78 2.52
C SER A 25 1.44 -6.61 3.21
N ARG A 26 2.22 -7.37 2.44
CA ARG A 26 3.33 -8.17 2.99
C ARG A 26 4.38 -7.28 3.62
N LEU A 27 4.83 -6.26 2.90
CA LEU A 27 5.79 -5.30 3.42
C LEU A 27 5.25 -4.60 4.65
N GLY A 28 4.02 -4.14 4.61
CA GLY A 28 3.38 -3.44 5.73
C GLY A 28 3.31 -4.28 7.00
N ARG A 29 2.93 -5.56 6.88
CA ARG A 29 2.90 -6.48 8.02
C ARG A 29 4.29 -6.68 8.62
N MET A 30 5.29 -6.86 7.78
CA MET A 30 6.67 -7.07 8.24
C MET A 30 7.23 -5.83 8.93
N MET A 31 7.00 -4.65 8.36
CA MET A 31 7.42 -3.39 8.98
C MET A 31 6.71 -3.17 10.32
N ALA A 32 5.42 -3.40 10.37
CA ALA A 32 4.64 -3.25 11.61
C ALA A 32 5.17 -4.16 12.71
N LYS A 33 5.45 -5.41 12.38
CA LYS A 33 6.03 -6.36 13.34
C LYS A 33 7.39 -5.90 13.81
N ALA A 34 8.28 -5.48 12.90
CA ALA A 34 9.61 -5.02 13.25
C ALA A 34 9.59 -3.77 14.13
N LEU A 35 8.61 -2.88 13.91
CA LEU A 35 8.45 -1.63 14.65
C LEU A 35 7.53 -1.76 15.88
N ASN A 36 6.99 -2.95 16.12
CA ASN A 36 6.01 -3.20 17.18
C ASN A 36 4.81 -2.25 17.10
N LEU A 37 4.26 -2.12 15.89
CA LEU A 37 3.10 -1.28 15.58
C LEU A 37 1.94 -2.14 15.08
N PRO A 38 0.69 -1.69 15.27
CA PRO A 38 -0.46 -2.31 14.60
C PRO A 38 -0.35 -2.19 13.09
N PHE A 39 -0.87 -3.18 12.37
CA PHE A 39 -1.00 -3.17 10.91
C PHE A 39 -2.48 -3.19 10.52
N TYR A 40 -2.83 -2.35 9.56
CA TYR A 40 -4.17 -2.33 8.95
C TYR A 40 -4.05 -2.30 7.43
N ASP A 41 -4.91 -3.08 6.78
CA ASP A 41 -5.09 -3.06 5.33
C ASP A 41 -6.46 -2.47 5.04
N CYS A 42 -6.50 -1.34 4.31
CA CYS A 42 -7.76 -0.65 4.01
C CYS A 42 -8.77 -1.54 3.29
N ASP A 43 -8.30 -2.32 2.31
CA ASP A 43 -9.19 -3.22 1.57
C ASP A 43 -9.78 -4.29 2.50
N SER A 44 -8.96 -4.86 3.37
CA SER A 44 -9.43 -5.84 4.36
C SER A 44 -10.45 -5.24 5.32
N GLU A 45 -10.24 -4.00 5.76
CA GLU A 45 -11.20 -3.30 6.62
C GLU A 45 -12.54 -3.09 5.93
N ILE A 46 -12.52 -2.72 4.65
CA ILE A 46 -13.73 -2.55 3.85
C ILE A 46 -14.44 -3.90 3.67
N GLU A 47 -13.69 -4.94 3.34
CA GLU A 47 -14.24 -6.29 3.15
C GLU A 47 -14.89 -6.83 4.42
N GLN A 48 -14.25 -6.63 5.57
CA GLN A 48 -14.81 -7.05 6.86
C GLN A 48 -16.12 -6.33 7.17
N SER A 49 -16.18 -5.03 6.92
CA SER A 49 -17.38 -4.24 7.17
C SER A 49 -18.54 -4.63 6.25
N ALA A 50 -18.25 -4.95 5.00
CA ALA A 50 -19.27 -5.27 3.99
C ALA A 50 -19.61 -6.75 3.90
N GLY A 51 -18.74 -7.62 4.42
CA GLY A 51 -18.89 -9.08 4.31
C GLY A 51 -18.69 -9.61 2.91
N ARG A 52 -17.95 -8.89 2.04
CA ARG A 52 -17.74 -9.21 0.63
C ARG A 52 -16.34 -8.79 0.17
N PRO A 53 -15.80 -9.44 -0.89
CA PRO A 53 -14.57 -8.98 -1.53
C PRO A 53 -14.72 -7.60 -2.15
N VAL A 54 -13.61 -6.84 -2.19
CA VAL A 54 -13.58 -5.47 -2.74
C VAL A 54 -14.13 -5.41 -4.16
N HIS A 55 -13.77 -6.33 -5.04
CA HIS A 55 -14.24 -6.30 -6.43
C HIS A 55 -15.77 -6.43 -6.54
N GLU A 56 -16.41 -7.20 -5.66
CA GLU A 56 -17.87 -7.31 -5.63
C GLU A 56 -18.50 -6.02 -5.10
N ILE A 57 -17.91 -5.42 -4.06
CA ILE A 57 -18.38 -4.15 -3.51
C ILE A 57 -18.33 -3.06 -4.59
N LYS A 58 -17.21 -2.95 -5.30
CA LYS A 58 -17.04 -1.96 -6.39
C LYS A 58 -18.07 -2.16 -7.51
N ASN A 59 -18.31 -3.42 -7.91
CA ASN A 59 -19.32 -3.72 -8.92
C ASN A 59 -20.71 -3.30 -8.47
N GLN A 60 -21.00 -3.41 -7.18
CA GLN A 60 -22.32 -3.16 -6.61
C GLN A 60 -22.60 -1.66 -6.42
N ILE A 61 -21.64 -0.91 -5.88
CA ILE A 61 -21.85 0.52 -5.53
C ILE A 61 -21.19 1.50 -6.50
N GLY A 62 -20.30 1.02 -7.37
CA GLY A 62 -19.57 1.85 -8.34
C GLY A 62 -18.30 2.48 -7.76
N ASP A 63 -17.48 3.00 -8.66
CA ASP A 63 -16.14 3.51 -8.31
C ASP A 63 -16.17 4.73 -7.41
N VAL A 64 -17.09 5.67 -7.67
CA VAL A 64 -17.18 6.92 -6.88
C VAL A 64 -17.54 6.61 -5.43
N ALA A 65 -18.58 5.80 -5.21
CA ALA A 65 -19.01 5.42 -3.86
C ALA A 65 -17.95 4.59 -3.16
N PHE A 66 -17.25 3.71 -3.88
CA PHE A 66 -16.15 2.94 -3.32
C PHE A 66 -15.01 3.83 -2.85
N ARG A 67 -14.60 4.82 -3.65
CA ARG A 67 -13.55 5.77 -3.24
C ARG A 67 -13.93 6.58 -2.02
N GLN A 68 -15.21 6.94 -1.88
CA GLN A 68 -15.72 7.61 -0.68
C GLN A 68 -15.62 6.72 0.55
N ALA A 69 -15.97 5.43 0.41
CA ALA A 69 -15.84 4.45 1.50
C ALA A 69 -14.37 4.26 1.89
N GLU A 70 -13.49 4.14 0.90
CA GLU A 70 -12.05 4.01 1.10
C GLU A 70 -11.48 5.22 1.84
N ALA A 71 -11.87 6.43 1.46
CA ALA A 71 -11.45 7.66 2.12
C ALA A 71 -11.89 7.71 3.59
N ARG A 72 -13.11 7.26 3.89
CA ARG A 72 -13.61 7.19 5.28
C ARG A 72 -12.83 6.20 6.12
N VAL A 73 -12.53 5.03 5.57
CA VAL A 73 -11.73 4.00 6.26
C VAL A 73 -10.32 4.53 6.52
N LEU A 74 -9.68 5.13 5.53
CA LEU A 74 -8.35 5.72 5.68
C LEU A 74 -8.35 6.79 6.79
N SER A 75 -9.32 7.67 6.78
CA SER A 75 -9.45 8.73 7.79
C SER A 75 -9.58 8.16 9.20
N ARG A 76 -10.39 7.11 9.34
CA ARG A 76 -10.56 6.41 10.62
C ARG A 76 -9.26 5.78 11.10
N LEU A 77 -8.54 5.10 10.21
CA LEU A 77 -7.28 4.43 10.54
C LEU A 77 -6.20 5.44 10.93
N LEU A 78 -6.10 6.55 10.22
CA LEU A 78 -5.13 7.61 10.53
C LEU A 78 -5.38 8.26 11.89
N ALA A 79 -6.59 8.16 12.41
CA ALA A 79 -6.96 8.72 13.72
C ALA A 79 -6.68 7.76 14.89
N LEU A 80 -6.34 6.49 14.63
CA LEU A 80 -6.16 5.48 15.68
C LEU A 80 -4.86 5.60 16.48
N GLY A 81 -3.94 6.45 16.08
CA GLY A 81 -2.60 6.51 16.61
C GLY A 81 -1.58 5.97 15.60
N VAL A 82 -0.33 5.89 15.98
CA VAL A 82 0.74 5.48 15.06
C VAL A 82 0.60 4.00 14.72
N CYS A 83 0.47 3.72 13.42
CA CYS A 83 0.32 2.36 12.88
C CYS A 83 0.89 2.29 11.46
N VAL A 84 0.90 1.09 10.88
CA VAL A 84 1.24 0.88 9.48
C VAL A 84 -0.05 0.54 8.72
N ILE A 85 -0.30 1.26 7.64
CA ILE A 85 -1.52 1.12 6.84
C ILE A 85 -1.14 0.83 5.39
N ALA A 86 -1.65 -0.26 4.84
CA ALA A 86 -1.59 -0.53 3.40
C ALA A 86 -2.89 -0.06 2.76
N VAL A 87 -2.79 0.66 1.66
CA VAL A 87 -3.95 1.19 0.92
C VAL A 87 -4.03 0.55 -0.47
N GLY A 88 -5.24 0.47 -1.02
CA GLY A 88 -5.43 0.03 -2.40
C GLY A 88 -4.84 1.01 -3.41
N GLU A 89 -4.55 0.54 -4.63
CA GLU A 89 -3.93 1.40 -5.64
C GLU A 89 -4.80 2.60 -6.01
N GLU A 90 -6.12 2.46 -5.99
CA GLU A 90 -7.05 3.51 -6.40
C GLU A 90 -7.08 4.71 -5.45
N ILE A 91 -6.52 4.58 -4.24
CA ILE A 91 -6.40 5.73 -3.33
C ILE A 91 -5.62 6.87 -4.00
N ALA A 92 -4.67 6.53 -4.87
CA ALA A 92 -3.86 7.49 -5.61
C ALA A 92 -4.68 8.37 -6.56
N LEU A 93 -5.87 7.91 -6.97
CA LEU A 93 -6.77 8.67 -7.85
C LEU A 93 -7.60 9.69 -7.09
N SER A 94 -7.51 9.72 -5.77
CA SER A 94 -8.22 10.67 -4.91
C SER A 94 -7.26 11.76 -4.42
N PRO A 95 -7.30 12.97 -4.98
CA PRO A 95 -6.43 14.05 -4.52
C PRO A 95 -6.58 14.38 -3.04
N SER A 96 -7.81 14.32 -2.52
CA SER A 96 -8.06 14.61 -1.10
C SER A 96 -7.47 13.53 -0.19
N SER A 97 -7.54 12.25 -0.57
CA SER A 97 -6.93 11.17 0.19
C SER A 97 -5.41 11.26 0.15
N MET A 98 -4.83 11.56 -1.01
CA MET A 98 -3.39 11.75 -1.14
C MET A 98 -2.90 12.93 -0.28
N GLN A 99 -3.62 14.05 -0.31
CA GLN A 99 -3.29 15.19 0.55
C GLN A 99 -3.34 14.80 2.02
N HIS A 100 -4.36 14.07 2.43
CA HIS A 100 -4.51 13.60 3.82
C HIS A 100 -3.33 12.72 4.25
N ILE A 101 -2.90 11.81 3.36
CA ILE A 101 -1.73 10.95 3.60
C ILE A 101 -0.47 11.81 3.76
N PHE A 102 -0.21 12.75 2.85
CA PHE A 102 0.97 13.61 2.93
C PHE A 102 1.00 14.46 4.20
N GLU A 103 -0.16 14.89 4.69
CA GLU A 103 -0.27 15.72 5.88
C GLU A 103 -0.12 14.91 7.19
N LYS A 104 -0.64 13.69 7.23
CA LYS A 104 -0.81 12.94 8.47
C LYS A 104 0.07 11.70 8.61
N ALA A 105 0.77 11.30 7.56
CA ALA A 105 1.53 10.05 7.55
C ALA A 105 2.86 10.22 6.84
N VAL A 106 3.71 9.20 6.95
CA VAL A 106 4.90 9.04 6.11
C VAL A 106 4.51 8.09 4.98
N PRO A 107 4.40 8.58 3.73
CA PRO A 107 4.05 7.72 2.61
C PRO A 107 5.29 7.01 2.07
N ILE A 108 5.15 5.71 1.82
CA ILE A 108 6.19 4.89 1.20
C ILE A 108 5.57 4.18 -0.01
N ARG A 109 6.16 4.38 -1.17
CA ARG A 109 5.79 3.64 -2.38
C ARG A 109 6.60 2.34 -2.44
N VAL A 110 5.92 1.21 -2.61
CA VAL A 110 6.57 -0.04 -2.98
C VAL A 110 6.31 -0.30 -4.47
N TYR A 111 7.33 -0.73 -5.20
CA TYR A 111 7.22 -1.05 -6.61
C TYR A 111 7.96 -2.34 -6.91
N ALA A 112 7.57 -3.01 -7.99
CA ALA A 112 8.17 -4.26 -8.42
C ALA A 112 8.34 -4.27 -9.93
N ASP A 113 9.27 -5.11 -10.41
CA ASP A 113 9.47 -5.30 -11.85
C ASP A 113 8.25 -6.01 -12.45
N ASP A 114 8.05 -5.83 -13.76
CA ASP A 114 6.88 -6.36 -14.48
C ASP A 114 6.74 -7.87 -14.31
N HIS A 115 7.85 -8.62 -14.42
CA HIS A 115 7.80 -10.08 -14.31
C HIS A 115 7.43 -10.54 -12.90
N VAL A 116 7.87 -9.82 -11.87
CA VAL A 116 7.50 -10.11 -10.47
C VAL A 116 6.02 -9.85 -10.26
N MET A 117 5.52 -8.74 -10.76
CA MET A 117 4.09 -8.40 -10.68
C MET A 117 3.25 -9.41 -11.46
N PHE A 118 3.71 -9.79 -12.66
CA PHE A 118 3.02 -10.81 -13.47
C PHE A 118 2.87 -12.12 -12.68
N ASP A 119 3.96 -12.62 -12.08
CA ASP A 119 3.91 -13.85 -11.30
C ASP A 119 2.92 -13.78 -10.14
N ARG A 120 2.92 -12.67 -9.42
CA ARG A 120 2.02 -12.46 -8.29
C ARG A 120 0.57 -12.35 -8.71
N LEU A 121 0.26 -11.60 -9.77
CA LEU A 121 -1.10 -11.39 -10.25
C LEU A 121 -1.67 -12.59 -10.99
N SER A 122 -0.81 -13.46 -11.52
CA SER A 122 -1.24 -14.67 -12.24
C SER A 122 -1.72 -15.79 -11.33
N ARG A 123 -1.61 -15.64 -10.01
CA ARG A 123 -2.07 -16.66 -9.05
C ARG A 123 -3.59 -16.56 -8.89
N ALA A 124 -4.31 -17.20 -9.82
CA ALA A 124 -5.77 -17.10 -9.95
C ALA A 124 -6.54 -17.48 -8.69
N ALA A 125 -6.00 -18.39 -7.87
CA ALA A 125 -6.65 -18.83 -6.63
C ALA A 125 -6.85 -17.67 -5.63
N THR A 126 -5.99 -16.65 -5.69
CA THR A 126 -6.06 -15.48 -4.80
C THR A 126 -6.68 -14.25 -5.46
N ARG A 127 -6.93 -14.29 -6.79
CA ARG A 127 -7.44 -13.15 -7.57
C ARG A 127 -8.44 -13.62 -8.63
N PRO A 128 -9.61 -14.13 -8.20
CA PRO A 128 -10.61 -14.64 -9.14
C PRO A 128 -11.10 -13.57 -10.12
N GLU A 129 -11.07 -12.28 -9.74
CA GLU A 129 -11.49 -11.18 -10.58
C GLU A 129 -10.58 -10.96 -11.80
N LEU A 130 -9.38 -11.53 -11.79
CA LEU A 130 -8.42 -11.41 -12.89
C LEU A 130 -8.45 -12.60 -13.85
N VAL A 131 -9.28 -13.61 -13.59
CA VAL A 131 -9.40 -14.78 -14.49
C VAL A 131 -9.84 -14.31 -15.87
N GLY A 132 -9.09 -14.71 -16.90
CA GLY A 132 -9.35 -14.30 -18.28
C GLY A 132 -8.81 -12.94 -18.68
N THR A 133 -8.15 -12.22 -17.75
CA THR A 133 -7.53 -10.93 -18.01
C THR A 133 -6.12 -11.11 -18.60
N ASP A 134 -5.76 -10.27 -19.57
CA ASP A 134 -4.37 -10.15 -20.03
C ASP A 134 -3.56 -9.41 -18.96
N ILE A 135 -2.82 -10.15 -18.15
CA ILE A 135 -2.06 -9.61 -17.01
C ILE A 135 -0.96 -8.66 -17.46
N HIS A 136 -0.26 -8.96 -18.57
CA HIS A 136 0.77 -8.07 -19.10
C HIS A 136 0.19 -6.72 -19.49
N ALA A 137 -0.93 -6.72 -20.19
CA ALA A 137 -1.63 -5.50 -20.58
C ALA A 137 -2.13 -4.72 -19.36
N LEU A 138 -2.65 -5.42 -18.36
CA LEU A 138 -3.10 -4.82 -17.11
C LEU A 138 -1.97 -4.08 -16.39
N ILE A 139 -0.81 -4.72 -16.27
CA ILE A 139 0.38 -4.11 -15.63
C ILE A 139 0.80 -2.85 -16.38
N ALA A 140 0.92 -2.93 -17.71
CA ALA A 140 1.33 -1.79 -18.53
C ALA A 140 0.36 -0.62 -18.40
N GLU A 141 -0.93 -0.91 -18.43
CA GLU A 141 -1.99 0.09 -18.30
C GLU A 141 -1.97 0.76 -16.92
N HIS A 142 -1.84 -0.02 -15.85
CA HIS A 142 -1.79 0.50 -14.49
C HIS A 142 -0.52 1.32 -14.26
N LYS A 143 0.64 0.88 -14.73
CA LYS A 143 1.86 1.68 -14.62
C LYS A 143 1.72 3.03 -15.34
N LYS A 144 1.13 3.02 -16.53
CA LYS A 144 0.91 4.25 -17.27
C LYS A 144 0.00 5.24 -16.52
N LEU A 145 -1.03 4.73 -15.84
CA LEU A 145 -1.98 5.54 -15.09
C LEU A 145 -1.40 6.04 -13.76
N TYR A 146 -0.77 5.14 -12.99
CA TYR A 146 -0.40 5.42 -11.60
C TYR A 146 1.02 5.93 -11.41
N ASP A 147 2.00 5.53 -12.23
CA ASP A 147 3.38 5.95 -12.04
C ASP A 147 3.56 7.48 -12.03
N PRO A 148 2.85 8.26 -12.87
CA PRO A 148 2.93 9.72 -12.79
C PRO A 148 2.50 10.28 -11.42
N ILE A 149 1.59 9.61 -10.74
CA ILE A 149 1.13 10.01 -9.40
C ILE A 149 2.13 9.56 -8.35
N TYR A 150 2.55 8.29 -8.41
CA TYR A 150 3.45 7.70 -7.42
C TYR A 150 4.84 8.35 -7.41
N LYS A 151 5.31 8.90 -8.53
CA LYS A 151 6.62 9.57 -8.59
C LYS A 151 6.74 10.77 -7.63
N ASN A 152 5.61 11.32 -7.17
CA ASN A 152 5.59 12.41 -6.22
C ASN A 152 5.76 11.96 -4.77
N ILE A 153 5.75 10.65 -4.52
CA ILE A 153 5.97 10.09 -3.18
C ILE A 153 7.47 10.08 -2.92
N PRO A 154 7.94 10.71 -1.83
CA PRO A 154 9.38 10.89 -1.61
C PRO A 154 10.14 9.61 -1.30
N LEU A 155 9.49 8.61 -0.70
CA LEU A 155 10.14 7.36 -0.31
C LEU A 155 9.69 6.22 -1.23
N SER A 156 10.64 5.47 -1.76
CA SER A 156 10.38 4.32 -2.64
C SER A 156 11.19 3.11 -2.21
N VAL A 157 10.57 1.94 -2.30
CA VAL A 157 11.21 0.67 -1.98
C VAL A 157 10.96 -0.32 -3.11
N HIS A 158 12.03 -0.94 -3.60
CA HIS A 158 11.95 -1.97 -4.65
C HIS A 158 11.68 -3.33 -4.03
N SER A 159 10.54 -3.92 -4.39
CA SER A 159 10.18 -5.28 -3.98
C SER A 159 10.68 -6.27 -5.03
N HIS A 160 11.82 -6.89 -4.77
CA HIS A 160 12.45 -7.86 -5.67
C HIS A 160 12.05 -9.30 -5.33
N GLU A 161 12.56 -10.27 -6.11
CA GLU A 161 12.27 -11.70 -5.94
C GLU A 161 12.94 -12.34 -4.73
N GLY A 162 13.96 -11.67 -4.18
CA GLY A 162 14.71 -12.17 -3.03
C GLY A 162 13.90 -12.27 -1.75
N PRO A 163 14.55 -12.62 -0.64
CA PRO A 163 13.87 -12.75 0.66
C PRO A 163 13.12 -11.48 1.05
N ALA A 164 11.90 -11.66 1.56
CA ALA A 164 11.05 -10.53 1.95
C ALA A 164 11.70 -9.67 3.05
N VAL A 165 12.52 -10.27 3.90
CA VAL A 165 13.25 -9.55 4.96
C VAL A 165 14.20 -8.50 4.36
N ASP A 166 14.75 -8.74 3.17
CA ASP A 166 15.65 -7.77 2.53
C ASP A 166 14.88 -6.53 2.07
N VAL A 167 13.66 -6.73 1.56
CA VAL A 167 12.76 -5.62 1.18
C VAL A 167 12.39 -4.82 2.41
N MET A 168 12.04 -5.48 3.50
CA MET A 168 11.71 -4.82 4.76
C MET A 168 12.91 -4.04 5.31
N THR A 169 14.10 -4.63 5.29
CA THR A 169 15.32 -3.96 5.77
C THR A 169 15.60 -2.70 4.95
N ALA A 170 15.45 -2.78 3.61
CA ALA A 170 15.60 -1.61 2.74
C ALA A 170 14.56 -0.54 3.06
N ALA A 171 13.32 -0.92 3.33
CA ALA A 171 12.25 0.00 3.70
C ALA A 171 12.55 0.71 5.03
N LEU A 172 13.02 -0.03 6.02
CA LEU A 172 13.40 0.55 7.31
C LEU A 172 14.56 1.53 7.17
N GLN A 173 15.54 1.21 6.32
CA GLN A 173 16.68 2.11 6.09
C GLN A 173 16.24 3.42 5.40
N VAL A 174 15.38 3.32 4.39
CA VAL A 174 14.83 4.49 3.70
C VAL A 174 14.04 5.36 4.67
N LEU A 175 13.22 4.74 5.50
CA LEU A 175 12.45 5.43 6.53
C LEU A 175 13.35 6.11 7.56
N PHE A 176 14.35 5.42 8.04
CA PHE A 176 15.30 5.97 9.01
C PHE A 176 16.00 7.22 8.46
N ASN A 177 16.50 7.13 7.23
CA ASN A 177 17.16 8.27 6.58
C ASN A 177 16.22 9.46 6.45
N TYR A 178 14.99 9.23 6.10
CA TYR A 178 13.97 10.27 6.01
C TYR A 178 13.72 10.94 7.37
N LEU A 179 13.61 10.17 8.43
CA LEU A 179 13.37 10.69 9.79
C LEU A 179 14.57 11.44 10.33
N GLU A 180 15.78 11.13 9.86
CA GLU A 180 16.99 11.87 10.20
C GLU A 180 17.12 13.20 9.42
N GLY A 181 16.22 13.48 8.48
CA GLY A 181 16.26 14.70 7.67
C GLY A 181 17.18 14.62 6.46
N ASN A 182 17.50 13.40 6.00
CA ASN A 182 18.42 13.19 4.86
C ASN A 182 17.68 12.84 3.58
#